data_2332ab2cf74bbd503f6747a5c604bc6b
#
_entry.id   2332ab2cf74bbd503f6747a5c604bc6b
#
_cell.length_a   1.000
_cell.length_b   1.000
_cell.length_c   1.000
_cell.angle_alpha   90.00
_cell.angle_beta   90.00
_cell.angle_gamma   90.00
#
_symmetry.space_group_name_H-M   'P 1'
#
loop_
_entity.id
_entity.type
_entity.pdbx_description
1 polymer ?
#
loop_
_entity_poly.entity_id
_entity_poly.type
_entity_poly.pdbx_seq_one_letter_code
_entity_poly.pdbx_strand_id
1 'polypeptide(L)'
;MKISNKKYNFIIGLFLCIFLSGCSWFGDSAEPENDSYKAGKKALSEGKFELAKAKLREITPESPYYPQAVWLIQKVPFKKGIDAYEKQQFEVAISEFSKVPLHGEYYSDAQHYLDLINYEMLYDQLQISSKNSHHSKYSQGKKAERIKFNYDIVLITKLVDIAEKMGDTKKKLESFDIVISGIKH
;
A
#
# COMPACT_ATOMS: atom_id res chain seq x y z
N MET A 1 26.13 35.83 -61.47
CA MET A 1 25.37 36.60 -60.44
C MET A 1 25.91 36.25 -59.07
N LYS A 2 26.83 37.09 -58.53
CA LYS A 2 27.46 36.85 -57.21
C LYS A 2 26.56 37.40 -56.13
N ILE A 3 25.89 36.55 -55.42
CA ILE A 3 25.06 36.93 -54.26
C ILE A 3 25.98 37.15 -53.09
N SER A 4 26.03 38.40 -52.59
CA SER A 4 26.93 38.85 -51.53
C SER A 4 26.62 38.15 -50.18
N ASN A 5 27.55 37.32 -49.72
CA ASN A 5 27.48 36.58 -48.48
C ASN A 5 27.43 37.46 -47.18
N LYS A 6 27.52 38.78 -47.31
CA LYS A 6 27.49 39.69 -46.13
C LYS A 6 26.14 39.82 -45.44
N LYS A 7 25.04 39.66 -46.16
CA LYS A 7 23.70 39.78 -45.57
C LYS A 7 23.27 38.52 -44.77
N TYR A 8 23.77 37.35 -45.16
CA TYR A 8 23.49 36.11 -44.45
C TYR A 8 24.19 36.02 -43.09
N ASN A 9 25.41 36.53 -43.01
CA ASN A 9 26.17 36.50 -41.73
C ASN A 9 25.53 37.42 -40.66
N PHE A 10 24.86 38.50 -41.08
CA PHE A 10 24.18 39.43 -40.17
C PHE A 10 22.88 38.81 -39.61
N ILE A 11 22.13 38.10 -40.45
CA ILE A 11 20.89 37.41 -40.07
C ILE A 11 21.18 36.21 -39.17
N ILE A 12 22.23 35.41 -39.43
CA ILE A 12 22.68 34.28 -38.61
C ILE A 12 23.18 34.78 -37.26
N GLY A 13 23.93 35.89 -37.21
CA GLY A 13 24.38 36.52 -35.96
C GLY A 13 23.20 37.01 -35.08
N LEU A 14 22.16 37.59 -35.70
CA LEU A 14 20.96 38.05 -34.97
C LEU A 14 20.14 36.88 -34.43
N PHE A 15 20.02 35.79 -35.19
CA PHE A 15 19.35 34.56 -34.70
C PHE A 15 20.15 33.85 -33.59
N LEU A 16 21.51 33.88 -33.68
CA LEU A 16 22.33 33.26 -32.64
C LEU A 16 22.26 34.03 -31.31
N CYS A 17 22.16 35.36 -31.35
CA CYS A 17 21.97 36.17 -30.14
C CYS A 17 20.63 35.98 -29.47
N ILE A 18 19.56 35.63 -30.21
CA ILE A 18 18.26 35.35 -29.66
C ILE A 18 18.25 33.98 -28.96
N PHE A 19 19.04 33.02 -29.43
CA PHE A 19 19.21 31.72 -28.77
C PHE A 19 20.15 31.71 -27.56
N LEU A 20 21.08 32.68 -27.48
CA LEU A 20 22.03 32.78 -26.34
C LEU A 20 21.55 33.70 -25.23
N SER A 21 20.59 34.59 -25.49
CA SER A 21 19.76 35.21 -24.46
C SER A 21 18.65 34.21 -24.08
N GLY A 22 19.08 32.99 -23.70
CA GLY A 22 18.25 31.94 -23.21
C GLY A 22 17.34 32.53 -22.15
N CYS A 23 16.09 32.65 -22.54
CA CYS A 23 15.00 33.05 -21.67
C CYS A 23 14.97 32.18 -20.44
N SER A 24 15.68 32.58 -19.41
CA SER A 24 15.32 32.32 -18.03
C SER A 24 13.99 32.99 -17.67
N TRP A 25 13.05 33.07 -18.62
CA TRP A 25 11.70 33.57 -18.34
C TRP A 25 10.73 32.45 -18.01
N PHE A 26 11.10 31.21 -18.14
CA PHE A 26 10.56 30.16 -17.29
C PHE A 26 11.45 30.14 -16.03
N GLY A 27 11.47 31.25 -15.32
CA GLY A 27 11.75 31.22 -13.91
C GLY A 27 10.71 30.29 -13.34
N ASP A 28 11.18 29.12 -12.96
CA ASP A 28 10.52 28.26 -12.01
C ASP A 28 10.32 29.17 -10.77
N SER A 29 9.24 29.91 -10.78
CA SER A 29 8.71 30.53 -9.57
C SER A 29 8.16 29.35 -8.76
N ALA A 30 9.08 28.48 -8.29
CA ALA A 30 8.81 27.57 -7.22
C ALA A 30 8.36 28.48 -6.08
N GLU A 31 7.04 28.67 -5.96
CA GLU A 31 6.48 29.27 -4.77
C GLU A 31 7.16 28.58 -3.59
N PRO A 32 7.68 29.33 -2.61
CA PRO A 32 8.38 28.74 -1.49
C PRO A 32 7.48 27.68 -0.88
N GLU A 33 7.86 26.41 -1.03
CA GLU A 33 7.09 25.30 -0.48
C GLU A 33 6.90 25.57 1.01
N ASN A 34 5.66 25.55 1.47
CA ASN A 34 5.34 25.80 2.86
C ASN A 34 6.16 24.84 3.75
N ASP A 35 6.90 25.38 4.71
CA ASP A 35 7.81 24.60 5.57
C ASP A 35 7.10 23.46 6.29
N SER A 36 5.85 23.68 6.72
CA SER A 36 5.03 22.63 7.36
C SER A 36 4.65 21.53 6.38
N TYR A 37 4.36 21.87 5.11
CA TYR A 37 4.10 20.87 4.05
C TYR A 37 5.34 20.01 3.77
N LYS A 38 6.48 20.65 3.60
CA LYS A 38 7.77 19.99 3.38
C LYS A 38 8.16 19.08 4.55
N ALA A 39 8.02 19.60 5.79
CA ALA A 39 8.27 18.82 6.99
C ALA A 39 7.32 17.63 7.12
N GLY A 40 6.03 17.81 6.79
CA GLY A 40 5.03 16.77 6.79
C GLY A 40 5.33 15.65 5.77
N LYS A 41 5.69 16.01 4.55
CA LYS A 41 6.14 15.05 3.51
C LYS A 41 7.36 14.25 3.97
N LYS A 42 8.37 14.94 4.51
CA LYS A 42 9.59 14.31 5.03
C LYS A 42 9.26 13.34 6.17
N ALA A 43 8.48 13.77 7.14
CA ALA A 43 8.06 12.93 8.25
C ALA A 43 7.29 11.68 7.77
N LEU A 44 6.45 11.83 6.74
CA LEU A 44 5.71 10.70 6.14
C LEU A 44 6.64 9.70 5.46
N SER A 45 7.68 10.17 4.76
CA SER A 45 8.67 9.28 4.13
C SER A 45 9.58 8.58 5.14
N GLU A 46 9.76 9.15 6.32
CA GLU A 46 10.51 8.57 7.43
C GLU A 46 9.66 7.64 8.35
N GLY A 47 8.39 7.40 8.01
CA GLY A 47 7.48 6.61 8.85
C GLY A 47 7.06 7.29 10.16
N LYS A 48 7.33 8.59 10.32
CA LYS A 48 6.95 9.39 11.49
C LYS A 48 5.52 9.93 11.33
N PHE A 49 4.55 9.01 11.31
CA PHE A 49 3.17 9.28 10.89
C PHE A 49 2.45 10.34 11.71
N GLU A 50 2.60 10.34 13.04
CA GLU A 50 1.94 11.33 13.90
C GLU A 50 2.54 12.72 13.70
N LEU A 51 3.86 12.82 13.54
CA LEU A 51 4.54 14.08 13.21
C LEU A 51 4.10 14.58 11.82
N ALA A 52 4.01 13.67 10.83
CA ALA A 52 3.51 14.02 9.50
C ALA A 52 2.12 14.64 9.56
N LYS A 53 1.18 14.01 10.27
CA LYS A 53 -0.18 14.52 10.46
C LYS A 53 -0.19 15.87 11.18
N ALA A 54 0.63 16.03 12.23
CA ALA A 54 0.72 17.28 12.97
C ALA A 54 1.18 18.42 12.05
N LYS A 55 2.26 18.21 11.29
CA LYS A 55 2.80 19.20 10.36
C LYS A 55 1.85 19.55 9.22
N LEU A 56 1.20 18.56 8.64
CA LEU A 56 0.25 18.77 7.55
C LEU A 56 -1.03 19.50 8.03
N ARG A 57 -1.44 19.36 9.29
CA ARG A 57 -2.57 20.07 9.88
C ARG A 57 -2.29 21.54 10.20
N GLU A 58 -1.02 21.96 10.26
CA GLU A 58 -0.63 23.36 10.41
C GLU A 58 -0.95 24.19 9.15
N ILE A 59 -1.23 23.52 8.01
CA ILE A 59 -1.49 24.16 6.73
C ILE A 59 -2.96 24.62 6.70
N THR A 60 -3.16 25.92 6.55
CA THR A 60 -4.50 26.53 6.54
C THR A 60 -5.19 26.39 5.18
N PRO A 61 -6.53 26.46 5.12
CA PRO A 61 -7.29 26.34 3.88
C PRO A 61 -6.92 27.37 2.79
N GLU A 62 -6.35 28.52 3.18
CA GLU A 62 -5.91 29.58 2.29
C GLU A 62 -4.60 29.25 1.57
N SER A 63 -3.86 28.26 2.06
CA SER A 63 -2.60 27.84 1.46
C SER A 63 -2.82 27.09 0.15
N PRO A 64 -2.04 27.35 -0.90
CA PRO A 64 -2.09 26.58 -2.15
C PRO A 64 -1.73 25.09 -1.94
N TYR A 65 -1.07 24.75 -0.84
CA TYR A 65 -0.70 23.37 -0.45
C TYR A 65 -1.78 22.65 0.35
N TYR A 66 -2.89 23.31 0.71
CA TYR A 66 -3.93 22.70 1.52
C TYR A 66 -4.57 21.43 0.91
N PRO A 67 -4.95 21.42 -0.37
CA PRO A 67 -5.51 20.21 -0.98
C PRO A 67 -4.56 19.02 -0.94
N GLN A 68 -3.28 19.26 -1.20
CA GLN A 68 -2.24 18.24 -1.15
C GLN A 68 -1.99 17.76 0.29
N ALA A 69 -2.03 18.67 1.27
CA ALA A 69 -1.89 18.32 2.67
C ALA A 69 -3.04 17.42 3.16
N VAL A 70 -4.28 17.76 2.80
CA VAL A 70 -5.46 16.92 3.09
C VAL A 70 -5.31 15.53 2.47
N TRP A 71 -4.91 15.46 1.22
CA TRP A 71 -4.65 14.20 0.54
C TRP A 71 -3.58 13.36 1.26
N LEU A 72 -2.46 13.97 1.67
CA LEU A 72 -1.41 13.29 2.42
C LEU A 72 -1.89 12.80 3.79
N ILE A 73 -2.72 13.57 4.48
CA ILE A 73 -3.31 13.17 5.77
C ILE A 73 -4.19 11.93 5.59
N GLN A 74 -5.00 11.88 4.53
CA GLN A 74 -5.85 10.72 4.21
C GLN A 74 -5.04 9.47 3.86
N LYS A 75 -3.83 9.64 3.33
CA LYS A 75 -2.90 8.55 3.02
C LYS A 75 -2.24 7.94 4.26
N VAL A 76 -2.16 8.67 5.37
CA VAL A 76 -1.43 8.21 6.57
C VAL A 76 -1.93 6.86 7.10
N PRO A 77 -3.24 6.61 7.29
CA PRO A 77 -3.70 5.32 7.78
C PRO A 77 -3.25 4.15 6.89
N PHE A 78 -3.32 4.33 5.58
CA PHE A 78 -2.87 3.31 4.63
C PHE A 78 -1.38 3.02 4.78
N LYS A 79 -0.53 4.06 4.86
CA LYS A 79 0.92 3.89 5.08
C LYS A 79 1.26 3.24 6.41
N LYS A 80 0.56 3.61 7.50
CA LYS A 80 0.70 2.96 8.81
C LYS A 80 0.27 1.49 8.77
N GLY A 81 -0.80 1.21 8.05
CA GLY A 81 -1.26 -0.17 7.85
C GLY A 81 -0.21 -1.04 7.17
N ILE A 82 0.42 -0.53 6.10
CA ILE A 82 1.52 -1.23 5.41
C ILE A 82 2.70 -1.46 6.35
N ASP A 83 3.17 -0.42 7.05
CA ASP A 83 4.30 -0.53 7.98
C ASP A 83 4.03 -1.57 9.09
N ALA A 84 2.81 -1.62 9.61
CA ALA A 84 2.40 -2.60 10.60
C ALA A 84 2.30 -4.02 10.00
N TYR A 85 1.79 -4.15 8.77
CA TYR A 85 1.71 -5.42 8.05
C TYR A 85 3.11 -6.02 7.81
N GLU A 86 4.05 -5.22 7.33
CA GLU A 86 5.45 -5.65 7.10
C GLU A 86 6.14 -6.11 8.38
N LYS A 87 5.72 -5.57 9.54
CA LYS A 87 6.17 -5.97 10.87
C LYS A 87 5.38 -7.14 11.46
N GLN A 88 4.45 -7.72 10.72
CA GLN A 88 3.52 -8.77 11.16
C GLN A 88 2.66 -8.37 12.39
N GLN A 89 2.42 -7.08 12.55
CA GLN A 89 1.55 -6.52 13.59
C GLN A 89 0.11 -6.44 13.04
N PHE A 90 -0.51 -7.59 12.81
CA PHE A 90 -1.75 -7.70 12.06
C PHE A 90 -2.93 -6.95 12.69
N GLU A 91 -3.07 -6.96 14.01
CA GLU A 91 -4.13 -6.22 14.72
C GLU A 91 -3.99 -4.70 14.49
N VAL A 92 -2.74 -4.20 14.52
CA VAL A 92 -2.44 -2.79 14.24
C VAL A 92 -2.72 -2.47 12.78
N ALA A 93 -2.28 -3.33 11.85
CA ALA A 93 -2.53 -3.18 10.42
C ALA A 93 -4.03 -3.13 10.10
N ILE A 94 -4.84 -4.05 10.65
CA ILE A 94 -6.30 -4.06 10.51
C ILE A 94 -6.89 -2.74 11.03
N SER A 95 -6.48 -2.30 12.21
CA SER A 95 -6.97 -1.06 12.81
C SER A 95 -6.66 0.16 11.92
N GLU A 96 -5.49 0.22 11.32
CA GLU A 96 -5.10 1.35 10.46
C GLU A 96 -5.77 1.28 9.08
N PHE A 97 -5.82 0.12 8.43
CA PHE A 97 -6.53 -0.05 7.15
C PHE A 97 -8.02 0.26 7.26
N SER A 98 -8.66 -0.06 8.39
CA SER A 98 -10.06 0.25 8.65
C SER A 98 -10.36 1.75 8.75
N LYS A 99 -9.35 2.60 8.95
CA LYS A 99 -9.48 4.08 8.98
C LYS A 99 -9.36 4.71 7.60
N VAL A 100 -9.02 3.93 6.56
CA VAL A 100 -8.93 4.44 5.18
C VAL A 100 -10.34 4.81 4.69
N PRO A 101 -10.55 6.04 4.17
CA PRO A 101 -11.87 6.49 3.75
C PRO A 101 -12.48 5.61 2.65
N LEU A 102 -13.77 5.29 2.77
CA LEU A 102 -14.53 4.40 1.88
C LEU A 102 -14.43 4.75 0.38
N HIS A 103 -14.31 6.03 0.05
CA HIS A 103 -14.19 6.51 -1.34
C HIS A 103 -12.80 7.11 -1.61
N GLY A 104 -11.84 6.84 -0.73
CA GLY A 104 -10.46 7.29 -0.90
C GLY A 104 -9.69 6.48 -1.94
N GLU A 105 -8.66 7.08 -2.50
CA GLU A 105 -7.77 6.46 -3.50
C GLU A 105 -7.22 5.10 -3.05
N TYR A 106 -6.92 4.96 -1.76
CA TYR A 106 -6.29 3.76 -1.17
C TYR A 106 -7.30 2.75 -0.59
N TYR A 107 -8.61 2.96 -0.76
CA TYR A 107 -9.61 2.09 -0.13
C TYR A 107 -9.56 0.65 -0.67
N SER A 108 -9.48 0.51 -1.99
CA SER A 108 -9.39 -0.81 -2.63
C SER A 108 -8.15 -1.58 -2.18
N ASP A 109 -7.02 -0.88 -2.13
CA ASP A 109 -5.75 -1.48 -1.70
C ASP A 109 -5.81 -1.86 -0.20
N ALA A 110 -6.39 -1.01 0.64
CA ALA A 110 -6.59 -1.31 2.05
C ALA A 110 -7.47 -2.55 2.26
N GLN A 111 -8.55 -2.70 1.48
CA GLN A 111 -9.39 -3.90 1.52
C GLN A 111 -8.63 -5.15 1.08
N HIS A 112 -7.79 -5.04 0.05
CA HIS A 112 -6.93 -6.14 -0.36
C HIS A 112 -5.96 -6.59 0.75
N TYR A 113 -5.33 -5.64 1.46
CA TYR A 113 -4.49 -5.98 2.62
C TYR A 113 -5.28 -6.61 3.77
N LEU A 114 -6.51 -6.15 4.04
CA LEU A 114 -7.37 -6.77 5.05
C LEU A 114 -7.72 -8.22 4.68
N ASP A 115 -8.05 -8.49 3.41
CA ASP A 115 -8.29 -9.85 2.93
C ASP A 115 -7.01 -10.71 3.03
N LEU A 116 -5.84 -10.15 2.71
CA LEU A 116 -4.55 -10.82 2.82
C LEU A 116 -4.20 -11.20 4.27
N ILE A 117 -4.35 -10.27 5.20
CA ILE A 117 -4.13 -10.52 6.63
C ILE A 117 -5.09 -11.62 7.14
N ASN A 118 -6.35 -11.53 6.73
CA ASN A 118 -7.35 -12.51 7.13
C ASN A 118 -7.00 -13.93 6.61
N TYR A 119 -6.50 -14.00 5.38
CA TYR A 119 -5.99 -15.25 4.81
C TYR A 119 -4.82 -15.80 5.64
N GLU A 120 -3.80 -14.99 5.94
CA GLU A 120 -2.63 -15.41 6.68
C GLU A 120 -2.97 -15.89 8.10
N MET A 121 -3.83 -15.15 8.80
CA MET A 121 -4.29 -15.55 10.15
C MET A 121 -5.06 -16.87 10.13
N LEU A 122 -5.94 -17.10 9.15
CA LEU A 122 -6.67 -18.37 9.01
C LEU A 122 -5.76 -19.50 8.61
N TYR A 123 -4.77 -19.25 7.76
CA TYR A 123 -3.77 -20.24 7.35
C TYR A 123 -2.95 -20.71 8.53
N ASP A 124 -2.48 -19.78 9.38
CA ASP A 124 -1.75 -20.11 10.60
C ASP A 124 -2.58 -20.92 11.59
N GLN A 125 -3.85 -20.57 11.78
CA GLN A 125 -4.77 -21.36 12.61
C GLN A 125 -4.90 -22.80 12.12
N LEU A 126 -5.00 -22.99 10.79
CA LEU A 126 -5.08 -24.31 10.20
C LEU A 126 -3.79 -25.12 10.39
N GLN A 127 -2.62 -24.48 10.24
CA GLN A 127 -1.31 -25.11 10.48
C GLN A 127 -1.15 -25.55 11.93
N ILE A 128 -1.55 -24.71 12.89
CA ILE A 128 -1.52 -25.05 14.33
C ILE A 128 -2.46 -26.23 14.61
N SER A 129 -3.67 -26.23 14.03
CA SER A 129 -4.64 -27.30 14.16
C SER A 129 -4.06 -28.62 13.66
N SER A 130 -3.39 -28.63 12.50
CA SER A 130 -2.79 -29.83 11.92
C SER A 130 -1.65 -30.40 12.78
N LYS A 131 -0.76 -29.55 13.31
CA LYS A 131 0.36 -29.96 14.19
C LYS A 131 -0.11 -30.56 15.50
N ASN A 132 -1.14 -29.97 16.12
CA ASN A 132 -1.69 -30.46 17.39
C ASN A 132 -2.39 -31.81 17.24
N SER A 133 -2.82 -32.22 16.03
CA SER A 133 -3.43 -33.52 15.80
C SER A 133 -2.44 -34.68 15.91
N HIS A 134 -1.18 -34.46 15.59
CA HIS A 134 -0.14 -35.49 15.75
C HIS A 134 0.18 -35.80 17.21
N HIS A 135 -0.04 -34.89 18.17
CA HIS A 135 0.18 -35.07 19.57
C HIS A 135 -1.00 -35.71 20.34
N SER A 136 -2.23 -35.60 19.79
CA SER A 136 -3.45 -36.04 20.46
C SER A 136 -3.88 -37.47 20.14
N LYS A 137 -3.05 -38.27 19.50
CA LYS A 137 -3.42 -39.65 19.09
C LYS A 137 -3.85 -40.61 20.19
N TYR A 138 -3.81 -40.21 21.46
CA TYR A 138 -4.03 -41.16 22.58
C TYR A 138 -5.24 -40.87 23.48
N SER A 139 -6.01 -39.79 23.33
CA SER A 139 -7.02 -39.52 24.37
C SER A 139 -8.40 -39.02 23.94
N GLN A 140 -8.69 -38.84 22.67
CA GLN A 140 -10.00 -38.32 22.26
C GLN A 140 -10.67 -39.21 21.22
N GLY A 141 -11.82 -39.77 21.59
CA GLY A 141 -12.57 -40.70 20.75
C GLY A 141 -13.15 -40.08 19.46
N LYS A 142 -13.64 -40.92 18.57
CA LYS A 142 -14.21 -40.63 17.23
C LYS A 142 -15.06 -39.34 17.11
N LYS A 143 -15.71 -38.90 18.21
CA LYS A 143 -16.52 -37.67 18.23
C LYS A 143 -15.66 -36.41 18.17
N ALA A 144 -14.51 -36.38 18.83
CA ALA A 144 -13.60 -35.23 18.82
C ALA A 144 -12.89 -35.08 17.48
N GLU A 145 -12.45 -36.18 16.85
CA GLU A 145 -11.89 -36.18 15.49
C GLU A 145 -12.88 -35.64 14.46
N ARG A 146 -14.15 -36.02 14.57
CA ARG A 146 -15.20 -35.54 13.67
C ARG A 146 -15.52 -34.06 13.84
N ILE A 147 -15.48 -33.54 15.07
CA ILE A 147 -15.66 -32.10 15.33
C ILE A 147 -14.48 -31.32 14.76
N LYS A 148 -13.26 -31.78 14.96
CA LYS A 148 -12.05 -31.17 14.41
C LYS A 148 -12.07 -31.15 12.88
N PHE A 149 -12.35 -32.28 12.24
CA PHE A 149 -12.46 -32.37 10.78
C PHE A 149 -13.47 -31.37 10.20
N ASN A 150 -14.65 -31.22 10.83
CA ASN A 150 -15.63 -30.23 10.42
C ASN A 150 -15.11 -28.79 10.60
N TYR A 151 -14.35 -28.50 11.65
CA TYR A 151 -13.75 -27.20 11.89
C TYR A 151 -12.69 -26.86 10.83
N ASP A 152 -11.83 -27.82 10.51
CA ASP A 152 -10.79 -27.65 9.50
C ASP A 152 -11.41 -27.40 8.11
N ILE A 153 -12.50 -28.11 7.75
CA ILE A 153 -13.25 -27.85 6.51
C ILE A 153 -13.78 -26.42 6.45
N VAL A 154 -14.35 -25.91 7.54
CA VAL A 154 -14.87 -24.55 7.60
C VAL A 154 -13.75 -23.52 7.39
N LEU A 155 -12.59 -23.72 8.00
CA LEU A 155 -11.43 -22.85 7.82
C LEU A 155 -10.91 -22.88 6.37
N ILE A 156 -10.81 -24.07 5.78
CA ILE A 156 -10.39 -24.26 4.40
C ILE A 156 -11.35 -23.56 3.43
N THR A 157 -12.65 -23.74 3.62
CA THR A 157 -13.65 -23.06 2.78
C THR A 157 -13.46 -21.55 2.83
N LYS A 158 -13.28 -20.97 4.02
CA LYS A 158 -13.02 -19.55 4.17
C LYS A 158 -11.72 -19.10 3.47
N LEU A 159 -10.65 -19.88 3.57
CA LEU A 159 -9.39 -19.59 2.88
C LEU A 159 -9.55 -19.57 1.37
N VAL A 160 -10.27 -20.54 0.82
CA VAL A 160 -10.57 -20.61 -0.63
C VAL A 160 -11.39 -19.40 -1.08
N ASP A 161 -12.44 -19.03 -0.33
CA ASP A 161 -13.28 -17.88 -0.64
C ASP A 161 -12.48 -16.56 -0.64
N ILE A 162 -11.59 -16.38 0.35
CA ILE A 162 -10.73 -15.20 0.42
C ILE A 162 -9.73 -15.18 -0.75
N ALA A 163 -9.08 -16.31 -1.04
CA ALA A 163 -8.13 -16.41 -2.15
C ALA A 163 -8.80 -16.16 -3.51
N GLU A 164 -10.04 -16.62 -3.69
CA GLU A 164 -10.85 -16.34 -4.88
C GLU A 164 -11.17 -14.85 -5.01
N LYS A 165 -11.61 -14.23 -3.92
CA LYS A 165 -11.91 -12.80 -3.86
C LYS A 165 -10.69 -11.94 -4.19
N MET A 166 -9.50 -12.36 -3.74
CA MET A 166 -8.24 -11.69 -4.03
C MET A 166 -7.74 -11.93 -5.45
N GLY A 167 -8.30 -12.90 -6.19
CA GLY A 167 -7.81 -13.33 -7.50
C GLY A 167 -6.44 -14.03 -7.44
N ASP A 168 -6.01 -14.49 -6.26
CA ASP A 168 -4.70 -15.12 -6.04
C ASP A 168 -4.77 -16.64 -6.25
N THR A 169 -4.49 -17.05 -7.48
CA THR A 169 -4.48 -18.47 -7.87
C THR A 169 -3.48 -19.30 -7.06
N LYS A 170 -2.34 -18.73 -6.67
CA LYS A 170 -1.32 -19.43 -5.88
C LYS A 170 -1.83 -19.75 -4.48
N LYS A 171 -2.41 -18.76 -3.78
CA LYS A 171 -3.00 -18.95 -2.45
C LYS A 171 -4.17 -19.94 -2.48
N LYS A 172 -4.96 -19.92 -3.55
CA LYS A 172 -6.03 -20.90 -3.78
C LYS A 172 -5.48 -22.33 -3.87
N LEU A 173 -4.40 -22.55 -4.62
CA LEU A 173 -3.73 -23.85 -4.73
C LEU A 173 -3.11 -24.28 -3.40
N GLU A 174 -2.43 -23.38 -2.68
CA GLU A 174 -1.88 -23.67 -1.35
C GLU A 174 -2.97 -24.12 -0.36
N SER A 175 -4.15 -23.52 -0.41
CA SER A 175 -5.30 -23.92 0.40
C SER A 175 -5.76 -25.36 0.08
N PHE A 176 -5.78 -25.75 -1.20
CA PHE A 176 -6.12 -27.11 -1.60
C PHE A 176 -5.06 -28.14 -1.20
N ASP A 177 -3.78 -27.79 -1.27
CA ASP A 177 -2.69 -28.69 -0.85
C ASP A 177 -2.78 -29.06 0.62
N ILE A 178 -3.22 -28.12 1.49
CA ILE A 178 -3.47 -28.41 2.91
C ILE A 178 -4.62 -29.42 3.07
N VAL A 179 -5.70 -29.27 2.29
CA VAL A 179 -6.81 -30.23 2.29
C VAL A 179 -6.32 -31.63 1.96
N ILE A 180 -5.56 -31.74 0.85
CA ILE A 180 -5.07 -33.04 0.34
C ILE A 180 -4.10 -33.66 1.34
N SER A 181 -3.21 -32.89 1.97
CA SER A 181 -2.29 -33.41 2.98
C SER A 181 -3.00 -33.85 4.27
N GLY A 182 -4.05 -33.15 4.68
CA GLY A 182 -4.86 -33.50 5.86
C GLY A 182 -5.75 -34.73 5.68
N ILE A 183 -6.15 -35.07 4.45
CA ILE A 183 -6.96 -36.25 4.15
C ILE A 183 -6.12 -37.54 4.06
N LYS A 184 -4.81 -37.42 3.79
CA LYS A 184 -3.92 -38.57 3.63
C LYS A 184 -3.43 -39.19 4.95
N HIS A 185 -3.80 -38.65 6.09
CA HIS A 185 -3.45 -39.09 7.46
C HIS A 185 -4.71 -39.40 8.28
#